data_210e4cdd245d1bb51cacfc416e4fb6b9
#
_entry.id   210e4cdd245d1bb51cacfc416e4fb6b9
#
_cell.length_a   1.000
_cell.length_b   1.000
_cell.length_c   1.000
_cell.angle_alpha   90.00
_cell.angle_beta   90.00
_cell.angle_gamma   90.00
#
_symmetry.space_group_name_H-M   'P 1'
#
loop_
_entity.id
_entity.type
_entity.pdbx_description
1 polymer ?
#
loop_
_entity_poly.entity_id
_entity_poly.type
_entity_poly.pdbx_seq_one_letter_code
_entity_poly.pdbx_strand_id
1 'polypeptide(L)'
;MRDNLWRGKDYDSNRWVYGSLIVTGKWFYIAEITDLVETPFPSHPELTSISDVDFVSVDPRTVGQYTGRNDLTGHRIFEGDVAVDRSMASASQKPFVVMLKPITGGYGYSKLDSPDRLQVIGNIHDSPWLAGSPMPPTFSKTETLAEQE
;
A
#
# COMPACT_ATOMS: atom_id res chain seq x y z
N MET A 1 -13.67 -4.02 12.01
CA MET A 1 -12.99 -2.72 12.03
C MET A 1 -11.72 -2.77 11.18
N ARG A 2 -11.48 -1.72 10.44
CA ARG A 2 -10.32 -1.66 9.56
C ARG A 2 -9.10 -1.17 10.31
N ASP A 3 -7.97 -1.80 10.06
CA ASP A 3 -6.72 -1.37 10.66
C ASP A 3 -6.32 0.02 10.18
N ASN A 4 -5.76 0.83 11.06
CA ASN A 4 -5.20 2.12 10.67
C ASN A 4 -3.78 1.90 10.16
N LEU A 5 -3.70 1.32 8.96
CA LEU A 5 -2.42 0.94 8.38
C LEU A 5 -2.26 1.61 7.03
N TRP A 6 -1.13 2.25 6.84
CA TRP A 6 -0.78 2.98 5.63
C TRP A 6 0.55 2.48 5.12
N ARG A 7 0.82 2.74 3.87
CA ARG A 7 2.14 2.51 3.32
C ARG A 7 2.57 3.74 2.52
N GLY A 8 3.89 3.89 2.34
CA GLY A 8 4.47 4.91 1.51
C GLY A 8 5.91 4.56 1.25
N LYS A 9 6.50 5.21 0.27
CA LYS A 9 7.91 4.97 -0.06
C LYS A 9 8.77 5.99 0.65
N ASP A 10 9.79 5.48 1.35
CA ASP A 10 10.82 6.31 1.97
C ASP A 10 11.43 7.22 0.91
N TYR A 11 11.46 8.52 1.18
CA TYR A 11 11.97 9.51 0.25
C TYR A 11 13.41 9.22 -0.19
N ASP A 12 14.21 8.70 0.73
CA ASP A 12 15.63 8.52 0.46
C ASP A 12 15.95 7.16 -0.14
N SER A 13 15.38 6.10 0.43
CA SER A 13 15.75 4.75 0.04
C SER A 13 14.81 4.13 -0.97
N ASN A 14 13.65 4.74 -1.17
CA ASN A 14 12.61 4.21 -2.04
C ASN A 14 12.05 2.86 -1.55
N ARG A 15 12.26 2.57 -0.28
CA ARG A 15 11.78 1.35 0.36
C ARG A 15 10.35 1.55 0.83
N TRP A 16 9.51 0.56 0.67
CA TRP A 16 8.15 0.62 1.22
C TRP A 16 8.18 0.58 2.74
N VAL A 17 7.41 1.45 3.36
CA VAL A 17 7.31 1.57 4.81
C VAL A 17 5.84 1.44 5.17
N TYR A 18 5.54 0.74 6.24
CA TYR A 18 4.17 0.48 6.68
C TYR A 18 3.98 0.94 8.12
N GLY A 19 2.86 1.58 8.40
CA GLY A 19 2.55 2.03 9.74
C GLY A 19 1.46 3.08 9.74
N SER A 20 1.48 3.93 10.75
CA SER A 20 0.49 4.99 10.90
C SER A 20 0.94 6.23 10.15
N LEU A 21 0.00 6.85 9.45
CA LEU A 21 0.30 8.05 8.66
C LEU A 21 0.21 9.28 9.54
N ILE A 22 1.21 10.13 9.42
CA ILE A 22 1.24 11.43 10.08
C ILE A 22 1.46 12.48 9.02
N VAL A 23 0.56 13.46 8.96
CA VAL A 23 0.65 14.56 8.02
C VAL A 23 0.86 15.85 8.81
N THR A 24 1.92 16.57 8.47
CA THR A 24 2.19 17.83 9.11
C THR A 24 2.62 18.83 8.03
N GLY A 25 1.76 19.85 7.79
CA GLY A 25 1.98 20.76 6.69
C GLY A 25 1.93 20.00 5.38
N LYS A 26 3.00 20.10 4.62
CA LYS A 26 3.11 19.39 3.36
C LYS A 26 3.97 18.12 3.46
N TRP A 27 4.36 17.75 4.66
CA TRP A 27 5.23 16.59 4.86
C TRP A 27 4.40 15.41 5.32
N PHE A 28 4.71 14.24 4.75
CA PHE A 28 4.06 12.98 5.09
C PHE A 28 5.08 12.06 5.72
N TYR A 29 4.69 11.45 6.84
CA TYR A 29 5.54 10.50 7.55
C TYR A 29 4.77 9.24 7.84
N ILE A 30 5.46 8.11 7.85
CA ILE A 30 4.90 6.87 8.36
C ILE A 30 5.60 6.56 9.67
N ALA A 31 4.83 6.36 10.71
CA ALA A 31 5.35 5.90 12.00
C ALA A 31 5.50 4.39 11.92
N GLU A 32 6.71 3.94 11.67
CA GLU A 32 7.01 2.52 11.51
C GLU A 32 7.44 1.98 12.86
N ILE A 33 6.72 0.97 13.35
CA ILE A 33 7.05 0.36 14.63
C ILE A 33 8.06 -0.75 14.35
N THR A 34 9.27 -0.58 14.88
CA THR A 34 10.35 -1.52 14.65
C THR A 34 10.55 -2.49 15.80
N ASP A 35 10.02 -2.16 16.98
CA ASP A 35 10.17 -3.02 18.12
C ASP A 35 9.00 -2.82 19.07
N LEU A 36 8.25 -3.89 19.32
CA LEU A 36 7.11 -3.87 20.21
C LEU A 36 7.42 -4.73 21.41
N VAL A 37 7.48 -4.08 22.57
CA VAL A 37 7.65 -4.79 23.83
C VAL A 37 6.27 -5.18 24.34
N GLU A 38 6.05 -6.47 24.50
CA GLU A 38 4.73 -6.97 24.84
C GLU A 38 4.46 -7.06 26.33
N THR A 39 5.32 -6.46 27.13
CA THR A 39 5.13 -6.42 28.57
C THR A 39 4.11 -5.34 28.91
N PRO A 40 2.98 -5.70 29.52
CA PRO A 40 1.98 -4.70 29.85
C PRO A 40 2.46 -3.77 30.95
N PHE A 41 1.92 -2.56 30.96
CA PHE A 41 2.17 -1.64 32.07
C PHE A 41 1.50 -2.18 33.34
N PRO A 42 2.16 -2.05 34.49
CA PRO A 42 1.60 -2.64 35.71
C PRO A 42 0.20 -2.14 36.07
N SER A 43 -0.07 -0.86 35.83
CA SER A 43 -1.37 -0.29 36.20
C SER A 43 -2.40 -0.42 35.10
N HIS A 44 -1.97 -0.81 33.93
CA HIS A 44 -2.84 -0.95 32.74
C HIS A 44 -2.39 -2.14 31.94
N PRO A 45 -2.74 -3.34 32.37
CA PRO A 45 -2.23 -4.55 31.69
C PRO A 45 -2.66 -4.68 30.24
N GLU A 46 -3.66 -3.91 29.82
CA GLU A 46 -4.10 -3.91 28.44
C GLU A 46 -3.15 -3.12 27.53
N LEU A 47 -2.21 -2.35 28.09
CA LEU A 47 -1.28 -1.54 27.33
C LEU A 47 0.07 -2.23 27.22
N THR A 48 0.72 -2.06 26.09
CA THR A 48 2.06 -2.58 25.87
C THR A 48 3.00 -1.43 25.54
N SER A 49 4.28 -1.62 25.84
CA SER A 49 5.30 -0.64 25.52
C SER A 49 5.75 -0.78 24.08
N ILE A 50 5.99 0.34 23.44
CA ILE A 50 6.61 0.39 22.12
C ILE A 50 7.99 0.99 22.32
N SER A 51 9.02 0.19 22.07
CA SER A 51 10.38 0.63 22.36
C SER A 51 10.99 1.44 21.24
N ASP A 52 10.60 1.16 19.99
CA ASP A 52 11.15 1.88 18.84
C ASP A 52 10.06 2.25 17.86
N VAL A 53 10.01 3.53 17.54
CA VAL A 53 9.13 4.04 16.49
C VAL A 53 9.96 4.96 15.61
N ASP A 54 10.10 4.60 14.35
CA ASP A 54 10.78 5.44 13.38
C ASP A 54 9.77 6.27 12.62
N PHE A 55 10.01 7.57 12.54
CA PHE A 55 9.17 8.45 11.73
C PHE A 55 9.86 8.64 10.39
N VAL A 56 9.38 7.94 9.40
CA VAL A 56 10.02 7.90 8.08
C VAL A 56 9.30 8.85 7.15
N SER A 57 10.05 9.80 6.59
CA SER A 57 9.51 10.73 5.59
C SER A 57 9.24 9.96 4.31
N VAL A 58 8.03 10.06 3.80
CA VAL A 58 7.62 9.30 2.62
C VAL A 58 7.16 10.24 1.51
N ASP A 59 7.26 9.74 0.28
CA ASP A 59 6.78 10.46 -0.89
C ASP A 59 5.26 10.47 -0.87
N PRO A 60 4.63 11.65 -0.77
CA PRO A 60 3.17 11.72 -0.66
C PRO A 60 2.43 11.05 -1.81
N ARG A 61 3.06 11.00 -2.99
CA ARG A 61 2.43 10.40 -4.16
C ARG A 61 2.28 8.89 -4.04
N THR A 62 3.04 8.27 -3.13
CA THR A 62 3.03 6.83 -2.96
C THR A 62 2.18 6.37 -1.79
N VAL A 63 1.63 7.30 -1.03
CA VAL A 63 0.88 6.97 0.18
C VAL A 63 -0.45 6.34 -0.17
N GLY A 64 -0.76 5.22 0.46
CA GLY A 64 -2.03 4.54 0.29
C GLY A 64 -2.44 3.83 1.56
N GLN A 65 -3.74 3.74 1.76
CA GLN A 65 -4.27 3.12 2.97
C GLN A 65 -4.58 1.65 2.69
N TYR A 66 -4.38 0.82 3.71
CA TYR A 66 -4.84 -0.56 3.69
C TYR A 66 -6.36 -0.56 3.58
N THR A 67 -6.90 -1.32 2.64
CA THR A 67 -8.35 -1.35 2.39
C THR A 67 -9.11 -2.12 3.45
N GLY A 68 -8.41 -2.85 4.32
CA GLY A 68 -9.05 -3.72 5.28
C GLY A 68 -9.36 -5.09 4.72
N ARG A 69 -8.96 -5.36 3.48
CA ARG A 69 -9.23 -6.63 2.80
C ARG A 69 -7.93 -7.27 2.36
N ASN A 70 -7.92 -8.59 2.36
CA ASN A 70 -6.78 -9.36 1.89
C ASN A 70 -7.18 -10.14 0.65
N ASP A 71 -6.21 -10.39 -0.23
CA ASP A 71 -6.48 -11.13 -1.45
C ASP A 71 -6.51 -12.63 -1.19
N LEU A 72 -6.63 -13.41 -2.26
CA LEU A 72 -6.80 -14.85 -2.16
C LEU A 72 -5.59 -15.54 -1.54
N THR A 73 -4.43 -14.90 -1.55
CA THR A 73 -3.21 -15.45 -0.95
C THR A 73 -2.99 -14.96 0.48
N GLY A 74 -3.89 -14.11 1.00
CA GLY A 74 -3.72 -13.49 2.31
C GLY A 74 -2.91 -12.22 2.28
N HIS A 75 -2.55 -11.74 1.10
CA HIS A 75 -1.81 -10.49 0.96
C HIS A 75 -2.71 -9.29 1.20
N ARG A 76 -2.25 -8.34 1.99
CA ARG A 76 -3.03 -7.12 2.24
C ARG A 76 -3.18 -6.31 0.97
N ILE A 77 -4.40 -5.78 0.77
CA ILE A 77 -4.68 -4.95 -0.41
C ILE A 77 -4.66 -3.50 0.01
N PHE A 78 -3.79 -2.72 -0.62
CA PHE A 78 -3.64 -1.28 -0.36
C PHE A 78 -4.15 -0.48 -1.54
N GLU A 79 -4.55 0.76 -1.28
CA GLU A 79 -4.79 1.71 -2.37
C GLU A 79 -3.55 1.78 -3.24
N GLY A 80 -3.76 1.80 -4.55
CA GLY A 80 -2.67 1.83 -5.51
C GLY A 80 -2.21 0.46 -5.96
N ASP A 81 -2.70 -0.60 -5.33
CA ASP A 81 -2.39 -1.95 -5.81
C ASP A 81 -3.07 -2.21 -7.14
N VAL A 82 -2.47 -3.08 -7.93
CA VAL A 82 -3.06 -3.59 -9.17
C VAL A 82 -3.39 -5.06 -8.93
N ALA A 83 -4.63 -5.41 -9.22
CA ALA A 83 -5.13 -6.75 -8.93
C ALA A 83 -5.86 -7.32 -10.14
N VAL A 84 -6.01 -8.64 -10.16
CA VAL A 84 -6.81 -9.33 -11.15
C VAL A 84 -7.79 -10.25 -10.44
N ASP A 85 -8.92 -10.51 -11.09
CA ASP A 85 -9.93 -11.43 -10.59
C ASP A 85 -9.62 -12.82 -11.13
N ARG A 86 -9.13 -13.69 -10.26
CA ARG A 86 -8.69 -15.03 -10.66
C ARG A 86 -9.85 -16.00 -10.91
N SER A 87 -11.06 -15.60 -10.56
CA SER A 87 -12.23 -16.44 -10.86
C SER A 87 -12.62 -16.37 -12.33
N MET A 88 -12.10 -15.38 -13.06
CA MET A 88 -12.41 -15.23 -14.46
C MET A 88 -11.46 -16.05 -15.32
N ALA A 89 -11.91 -16.38 -16.55
CA ALA A 89 -11.03 -17.04 -17.49
C ALA A 89 -9.81 -16.18 -17.77
N SER A 90 -8.66 -16.82 -18.03
CA SER A 90 -7.40 -16.11 -18.22
C SER A 90 -7.53 -14.97 -19.22
N ALA A 91 -8.21 -15.21 -20.33
CA ALA A 91 -8.34 -14.19 -21.36
C ALA A 91 -9.16 -12.99 -20.89
N SER A 92 -9.94 -13.15 -19.84
CA SER A 92 -10.80 -12.10 -19.31
C SER A 92 -10.23 -11.44 -18.05
N GLN A 93 -9.06 -11.87 -17.61
CA GLN A 93 -8.46 -11.33 -16.38
C GLN A 93 -7.72 -10.04 -16.70
N LYS A 94 -8.43 -8.93 -16.59
CA LYS A 94 -7.85 -7.62 -16.85
C LYS A 94 -7.45 -6.96 -15.54
N PRO A 95 -6.22 -6.47 -15.43
CA PRO A 95 -5.80 -5.79 -14.22
C PRO A 95 -6.61 -4.52 -13.98
N PHE A 96 -6.82 -4.21 -12.71
CA PHE A 96 -7.46 -2.96 -12.32
C PHE A 96 -6.74 -2.39 -11.11
N VAL A 97 -6.86 -1.07 -10.95
CA VAL A 97 -6.23 -0.35 -9.84
C VAL A 97 -7.22 -0.26 -8.69
N VAL A 98 -6.74 -0.59 -7.50
CA VAL A 98 -7.54 -0.43 -6.28
C VAL A 98 -7.51 1.03 -5.88
N MET A 99 -8.69 1.66 -5.87
CA MET A 99 -8.79 3.06 -5.49
C MET A 99 -10.12 3.33 -4.82
N LEU A 100 -10.10 4.27 -3.90
CA LEU A 100 -11.31 4.72 -3.22
C LEU A 100 -12.15 5.52 -4.21
N LYS A 101 -13.42 5.21 -4.29
CA LYS A 101 -14.32 5.96 -5.14
C LYS A 101 -15.73 5.94 -4.58
N PRO A 102 -16.57 6.89 -5.01
CA PRO A 102 -17.94 6.92 -4.52
C PRO A 102 -18.72 5.70 -4.98
N ILE A 103 -19.50 5.17 -4.05
CA ILE A 103 -20.46 4.11 -4.34
C ILE A 103 -21.78 4.49 -3.66
N THR A 104 -22.84 3.78 -3.98
CA THR A 104 -24.12 4.05 -3.37
C THR A 104 -24.01 3.96 -1.84
N GLY A 105 -24.35 5.06 -1.18
CA GLY A 105 -24.29 5.08 0.29
C GLY A 105 -22.96 5.46 0.88
N GLY A 106 -21.99 5.90 0.07
CA GLY A 106 -20.72 6.34 0.63
C GLY A 106 -19.56 6.13 -0.32
N TYR A 107 -18.44 5.72 0.25
CA TYR A 107 -17.22 5.45 -0.51
C TYR A 107 -16.80 4.03 -0.30
N GLY A 108 -16.19 3.45 -1.31
CA GLY A 108 -15.64 2.11 -1.22
C GLY A 108 -14.52 1.94 -2.23
N TYR A 109 -13.88 0.79 -2.16
CA TYR A 109 -12.79 0.47 -3.08
C TYR A 109 -13.35 -0.30 -4.26
N SER A 110 -12.75 -0.07 -5.42
CA SER A 110 -13.22 -0.70 -6.64
C SER A 110 -13.05 -2.22 -6.56
N LYS A 111 -14.12 -2.92 -6.86
CA LYS A 111 -14.12 -4.37 -7.06
C LYS A 111 -13.68 -5.18 -5.86
N LEU A 112 -13.85 -4.65 -4.65
CA LEU A 112 -13.45 -5.38 -3.44
C LEU A 112 -14.60 -6.10 -2.75
N ASP A 113 -15.70 -6.33 -3.46
CA ASP A 113 -16.85 -7.04 -2.89
C ASP A 113 -16.49 -8.48 -2.51
N SER A 114 -15.65 -9.10 -3.30
CA SER A 114 -15.22 -10.47 -3.08
C SER A 114 -13.71 -10.55 -3.21
N PRO A 115 -12.99 -10.05 -2.19
CA PRO A 115 -11.52 -9.98 -2.30
C PRO A 115 -10.86 -11.35 -2.35
N ASP A 116 -11.54 -12.39 -1.89
CA ASP A 116 -11.01 -13.75 -1.93
C ASP A 116 -10.88 -14.31 -3.34
N ARG A 117 -11.37 -13.61 -4.36
CA ARG A 117 -11.15 -13.97 -5.75
C ARG A 117 -10.01 -13.19 -6.39
N LEU A 118 -9.50 -12.19 -5.70
CA LEU A 118 -8.53 -11.27 -6.27
C LEU A 118 -7.11 -11.67 -5.92
N GLN A 119 -6.19 -11.33 -6.80
CA GLN A 119 -4.78 -11.46 -6.50
C GLN A 119 -4.07 -10.16 -6.86
N VAL A 120 -3.32 -9.62 -5.91
CA VAL A 120 -2.48 -8.45 -6.14
C VAL A 120 -1.28 -8.89 -6.96
N ILE A 121 -1.06 -8.21 -8.09
CA ILE A 121 0.05 -8.55 -8.98
C ILE A 121 1.12 -7.46 -9.03
N GLY A 122 0.89 -6.34 -8.36
CA GLY A 122 1.83 -5.24 -8.30
C GLY A 122 1.14 -3.99 -7.82
N ASN A 123 1.74 -2.85 -8.10
CA ASN A 123 1.13 -1.57 -7.76
C ASN A 123 1.53 -0.51 -8.78
N ILE A 124 0.79 0.59 -8.81
CA ILE A 124 0.98 1.61 -9.83
C ILE A 124 2.30 2.38 -9.68
N HIS A 125 2.92 2.30 -8.52
CA HIS A 125 4.15 3.05 -8.27
C HIS A 125 5.38 2.29 -8.77
N ASP A 126 5.36 0.97 -8.61
CA ASP A 126 6.48 0.14 -9.05
C ASP A 126 6.28 -0.37 -10.47
N SER A 127 5.03 -0.60 -10.88
CA SER A 127 4.74 -1.24 -12.17
C SER A 127 3.50 -0.61 -12.81
N PRO A 128 3.57 0.68 -13.18
CA PRO A 128 2.38 1.36 -13.71
C PRO A 128 1.82 0.75 -14.99
N TRP A 129 2.65 0.05 -15.75
CA TRP A 129 2.18 -0.58 -16.99
C TRP A 129 1.18 -1.70 -16.72
N LEU A 130 1.15 -2.27 -15.53
CA LEU A 130 0.15 -3.28 -15.19
C LEU A 130 -1.25 -2.72 -15.23
N ALA A 131 -1.39 -1.43 -15.01
CA ALA A 131 -2.70 -0.77 -14.99
C ALA A 131 -3.03 -0.14 -16.35
N GLY A 132 -2.29 -0.50 -17.39
CA GLY A 132 -2.57 0.00 -18.72
C GLY A 132 -1.72 1.17 -19.17
N SER A 133 -0.85 1.69 -18.33
CA SER A 133 0.09 2.70 -18.76
C SER A 133 1.15 2.07 -19.63
N PRO A 134 1.72 2.83 -20.57
CA PRO A 134 2.76 2.26 -21.42
C PRO A 134 3.94 1.80 -20.57
N MET A 135 4.49 0.66 -20.97
CA MET A 135 5.72 0.20 -20.33
C MET A 135 6.83 1.18 -20.66
N PRO A 136 7.70 1.50 -19.69
CA PRO A 136 8.83 2.39 -19.98
C PRO A 136 9.68 1.80 -21.09
N PRO A 137 10.24 2.64 -21.91
CA PRO A 137 11.18 2.15 -22.90
C PRO A 137 12.36 1.58 -22.18
N THR A 138 12.71 0.51 -22.52
CA THR A 138 13.70 -0.21 -21.87
C THR A 138 14.48 0.32 -20.94
N PHE A 139 14.23 0.46 -20.82
CA PHE A 139 14.50 0.58 -20.14
C PHE A 139 15.22 0.78 -19.68
N SER A 140 15.22 1.29 -19.89
CA SER A 140 15.89 1.68 -19.61
C SER A 140 16.34 1.69 -18.62
N LYS A 141 16.51 1.23 -18.31
CA LYS A 141 16.99 1.08 -17.36
C LYS A 141 18.11 1.64 -17.22
N THR A 142 18.55 1.79 -17.78
CA THR A 142 19.67 2.26 -17.74
C THR A 142 19.66 3.63 -17.76
N GLU A 143 19.17 4.05 -18.28
CA GLU A 143 19.12 5.16 -18.22
C GLU A 143 18.58 5.67 -17.37
N THR A 144 18.05 5.21 -17.10
CA THR A 144 17.51 5.69 -16.26
C THR A 144 18.23 5.98 -15.35
N LEU A 145 18.84 5.64 -15.25
CA LEU A 145 19.48 5.90 -14.41
C LEU A 145 20.27 6.82 -14.57
N ALA A 146 20.56 6.78 -15.24
CA ALA A 146 21.42 7.65 -15.38
C ALA A 146 20.89 8.94 -15.51
N GLU A 147 20.13 9.03 -15.84
CA GLU A 147 19.65 10.02 -15.83
C GLU A 147 18.98 10.37 -14.92
N GLN A 148 18.87 9.80 -14.41
CA GLN A 148 18.27 10.09 -13.47
C GLN A 148 18.94 10.58 -12.62
N GLU A 149 19.71 10.73 -13.07
CA GLU A 149 20.29 11.01 -12.46
C GLU A 149 20.35 11.79 -12.48
#